data_4a26f8066bcf6e5a265e73a2ab1e2557
#
_entry.id   4a26f8066bcf6e5a265e73a2ab1e2557
#
_cell.length_a   1.000
_cell.length_b   1.000
_cell.length_c   1.000
_cell.angle_alpha   90.00
_cell.angle_beta   90.00
_cell.angle_gamma   90.00
#
_symmetry.space_group_name_H-M   'P 1'
#
loop_
_entity.id
_entity.type
_entity.pdbx_description
1 polymer ?
#
loop_
_entity_poly.entity_id
_entity_poly.type
_entity_poly.pdbx_seq_one_letter_code
_entity_poly.pdbx_strand_id
1 'polypeptide(L)'
;FSMATMKEIAELSGVSRGTVDRVLNHRGIVNAETERKVLEIAKLLDYQPNKAGIALAAQKKKLKIGVLLFGAENPFFDEVMDGLRQKLEELSIYGCTVIERRISFDLQSQLQTIDELLKEEIHGLILSPYNDPAIQEKIDLLWENGIPCITINTDMPDSKRIAYVGSDYHK
;
A
#
# COMPACT_ATOMS: atom_id res chain seq x y z
N PHE A 1 32.72 2.78 -7.54
CA PHE A 1 31.67 3.09 -8.49
C PHE A 1 30.66 3.99 -7.82
N SER A 2 30.51 5.26 -8.30
CA SER A 2 29.46 6.16 -7.81
C SER A 2 28.12 5.68 -8.37
N MET A 3 27.12 5.47 -7.51
CA MET A 3 25.76 5.16 -7.97
C MET A 3 25.18 6.39 -8.66
N ALA A 4 24.53 6.19 -9.81
CA ALA A 4 23.86 7.25 -10.55
C ALA A 4 22.83 7.98 -9.69
N THR A 5 22.71 9.28 -9.87
CA THR A 5 21.82 10.13 -9.09
C THR A 5 20.72 10.73 -9.96
N MET A 6 19.59 11.12 -9.36
CA MET A 6 18.54 11.87 -10.06
C MET A 6 19.05 13.17 -10.66
N LYS A 7 20.12 13.76 -10.11
CA LYS A 7 20.74 14.97 -10.62
C LYS A 7 21.42 14.71 -11.97
N GLU A 8 22.18 13.64 -12.07
CA GLU A 8 22.83 13.23 -13.34
C GLU A 8 21.81 12.89 -14.42
N ILE A 9 20.71 12.20 -14.06
CA ILE A 9 19.60 11.94 -15.00
C ILE A 9 18.99 13.26 -15.47
N ALA A 10 18.77 14.23 -14.59
CA ALA A 10 18.22 15.52 -14.92
C ALA A 10 19.13 16.30 -15.89
N GLU A 11 20.42 16.32 -15.62
CA GLU A 11 21.43 16.97 -16.47
C GLU A 11 21.48 16.34 -17.87
N LEU A 12 21.52 15.02 -17.97
CA LEU A 12 21.58 14.31 -19.25
C LEU A 12 20.26 14.36 -20.04
N SER A 13 19.13 14.39 -19.35
CA SER A 13 17.81 14.50 -20.00
C SER A 13 17.42 15.92 -20.35
N GLY A 14 18.11 16.92 -19.78
CA GLY A 14 17.80 18.35 -19.99
C GLY A 14 16.50 18.79 -19.30
N VAL A 15 16.10 18.13 -18.21
CA VAL A 15 14.89 18.46 -17.46
C VAL A 15 15.21 18.75 -15.99
N SER A 16 14.24 19.28 -15.25
CA SER A 16 14.43 19.52 -13.82
C SER A 16 14.47 18.20 -13.02
N ARG A 17 15.16 18.20 -11.88
CA ARG A 17 15.14 17.07 -10.93
C ARG A 17 13.71 16.70 -10.51
N GLY A 18 12.82 17.68 -10.36
CA GLY A 18 11.41 17.44 -10.04
C GLY A 18 10.65 16.74 -11.17
N THR A 19 11.05 16.93 -12.42
CA THR A 19 10.51 16.21 -13.57
C THR A 19 10.99 14.75 -13.57
N VAL A 20 12.28 14.53 -13.28
CA VAL A 20 12.84 13.17 -13.10
C VAL A 20 12.13 12.43 -11.98
N ASP A 21 11.92 13.07 -10.84
CA ASP A 21 11.20 12.46 -9.70
C ASP A 21 9.77 12.06 -10.08
N ARG A 22 9.05 12.92 -10.81
CA ARG A 22 7.70 12.60 -11.29
C ARG A 22 7.66 11.41 -12.22
N VAL A 23 8.60 11.32 -13.15
CA VAL A 23 8.69 10.20 -14.08
C VAL A 23 9.03 8.90 -13.35
N LEU A 24 10.08 8.89 -12.53
CA LEU A 24 10.58 7.69 -11.86
C LEU A 24 9.59 7.15 -10.79
N ASN A 25 8.78 8.01 -10.20
CA ASN A 25 7.79 7.67 -9.18
C ASN A 25 6.35 7.67 -9.71
N HIS A 26 6.13 7.78 -11.02
CA HIS A 26 4.81 7.80 -11.67
C HIS A 26 3.85 8.83 -11.05
N ARG A 27 4.37 10.03 -10.75
CA ARG A 27 3.61 11.11 -10.11
C ARG A 27 3.29 12.22 -11.10
N GLY A 28 2.01 12.46 -11.31
CA GLY A 28 1.52 13.54 -12.17
C GLY A 28 1.71 13.27 -13.67
N ILE A 29 1.33 14.24 -14.49
CA ILE A 29 1.36 14.15 -15.95
C ILE A 29 2.69 14.72 -16.44
N VAL A 30 3.45 13.94 -17.17
CA VAL A 30 4.66 14.34 -17.88
C VAL A 30 4.46 14.05 -19.36
N ASN A 31 5.03 14.88 -20.23
CA ASN A 31 4.99 14.65 -21.67
C ASN A 31 5.66 13.31 -22.02
N ALA A 32 5.02 12.51 -22.87
CA ALA A 32 5.46 11.15 -23.22
C ALA A 32 6.90 11.09 -23.79
N GLU A 33 7.32 12.09 -24.54
CA GLU A 33 8.70 12.17 -25.05
C GLU A 33 9.71 12.39 -23.93
N THR A 34 9.37 13.29 -22.99
CA THR A 34 10.19 13.55 -21.79
C THR A 34 10.27 12.33 -20.90
N GLU A 35 9.14 11.64 -20.69
CA GLU A 35 9.08 10.42 -19.89
C GLU A 35 9.97 9.33 -20.48
N ARG A 36 9.85 9.07 -21.79
CA ARG A 36 10.69 8.10 -22.50
C ARG A 36 12.17 8.42 -22.34
N LYS A 37 12.57 9.67 -22.59
CA LYS A 37 13.96 10.13 -22.50
C LYS A 37 14.54 9.93 -21.10
N VAL A 38 13.79 10.27 -20.05
CA VAL A 38 14.23 10.11 -18.66
C VAL A 38 14.40 8.63 -18.32
N LEU A 39 13.46 7.77 -18.73
CA LEU A 39 13.53 6.32 -18.48
C LEU A 39 14.69 5.65 -19.22
N GLU A 40 14.97 6.05 -20.47
CA GLU A 40 16.11 5.56 -21.23
C GLU A 40 17.43 5.92 -20.55
N ILE A 41 17.59 7.16 -20.10
CA ILE A 41 18.79 7.63 -19.39
C ILE A 41 18.95 6.94 -18.04
N ALA A 42 17.86 6.79 -17.28
CA ALA A 42 17.88 6.07 -16.01
C ALA A 42 18.34 4.61 -16.20
N LYS A 43 17.85 3.95 -17.24
CA LYS A 43 18.27 2.59 -17.62
C LYS A 43 19.74 2.53 -18.05
N LEU A 44 20.19 3.48 -18.87
CA LEU A 44 21.57 3.56 -19.35
C LEU A 44 22.57 3.73 -18.20
N LEU A 45 22.19 4.51 -17.19
CA LEU A 45 23.00 4.77 -16.01
C LEU A 45 22.87 3.69 -14.91
N ASP A 46 22.09 2.64 -15.15
CA ASP A 46 21.72 1.62 -14.13
C ASP A 46 21.27 2.28 -12.81
N TYR A 47 20.41 3.30 -12.95
CA TYR A 47 19.94 4.04 -11.80
C TYR A 47 19.11 3.15 -10.87
N GLN A 48 19.56 3.06 -9.63
CA GLN A 48 18.81 2.41 -8.56
C GLN A 48 18.25 3.47 -7.58
N PRO A 49 16.96 3.46 -7.28
CA PRO A 49 16.41 4.35 -6.26
C PRO A 49 17.17 4.20 -4.94
N ASN A 50 17.53 5.32 -4.34
CA ASN A 50 18.19 5.31 -3.03
C ASN A 50 17.20 4.82 -1.95
N LYS A 51 17.17 3.52 -1.71
CA LYS A 51 16.30 2.88 -0.73
C LYS A 51 16.48 3.46 0.67
N ALA A 52 17.71 3.80 1.05
CA ALA A 52 18.00 4.42 2.35
C ALA A 52 17.38 5.82 2.46
N GLY A 53 17.47 6.63 1.42
CA GLY A 53 16.83 7.96 1.39
C GLY A 53 15.31 7.88 1.41
N ILE A 54 14.74 6.92 0.67
CA ILE A 54 13.29 6.65 0.68
C ILE A 54 12.86 6.18 2.07
N ALA A 55 13.58 5.24 2.68
CA ALA A 55 13.31 4.73 4.01
C ALA A 55 13.36 5.85 5.07
N LEU A 56 14.38 6.70 5.04
CA LEU A 56 14.51 7.83 5.96
C LEU A 56 13.37 8.84 5.82
N ALA A 57 12.95 9.13 4.59
CA ALA A 57 11.80 10.02 4.34
C ALA A 57 10.47 9.39 4.81
N ALA A 58 10.30 8.09 4.62
CA ALA A 58 9.11 7.35 5.03
C ALA A 58 9.02 7.19 6.55
N GLN A 59 10.14 6.96 7.24
CA GLN A 59 10.19 6.86 8.71
C GLN A 59 9.59 8.10 9.41
N LYS A 60 9.71 9.28 8.80
CA LYS A 60 9.10 10.50 9.34
C LYS A 60 7.57 10.47 9.34
N LYS A 61 6.95 9.68 8.47
CA LYS A 61 5.48 9.62 8.34
C LYS A 61 4.82 8.71 9.36
N LYS A 62 5.56 7.79 9.99
CA LYS A 62 5.05 6.82 10.98
C LYS A 62 3.73 6.17 10.54
N LEU A 63 3.73 5.58 9.35
CA LEU A 63 2.53 4.98 8.78
C LEU A 63 2.04 3.80 9.63
N LYS A 64 0.73 3.73 9.85
CA LYS A 64 0.08 2.62 10.57
C LYS A 64 -0.86 1.89 9.60
N ILE A 65 -0.72 0.60 9.48
CA ILE A 65 -1.59 -0.26 8.67
C ILE A 65 -2.41 -1.13 9.61
N GLY A 66 -3.73 -1.02 9.51
CA GLY A 66 -4.63 -1.95 10.16
C GLY A 66 -4.73 -3.26 9.38
N VAL A 67 -4.72 -4.38 10.07
CA VAL A 67 -4.99 -5.70 9.51
C VAL A 67 -6.12 -6.33 10.31
N LEU A 68 -7.25 -6.56 9.66
CA LEU A 68 -8.45 -7.09 10.28
C LEU A 68 -8.89 -8.38 9.56
N LEU A 69 -8.73 -9.50 10.25
CA LEU A 69 -9.05 -10.82 9.75
C LEU A 69 -10.05 -11.54 10.65
N PHE A 70 -10.79 -12.48 10.05
CA PHE A 70 -11.61 -13.42 10.79
C PHE A 70 -10.80 -14.57 11.38
N GLY A 71 -11.44 -15.35 12.23
CA GLY A 71 -11.04 -16.69 12.60
C GLY A 71 -9.86 -16.76 13.54
N ALA A 72 -10.05 -16.31 14.78
CA ALA A 72 -9.13 -16.67 15.85
C ALA A 72 -8.93 -18.19 15.98
N GLU A 73 -9.80 -19.00 15.36
CA GLU A 73 -9.83 -20.46 15.45
C GLU A 73 -9.56 -21.14 14.08
N ASN A 74 -9.28 -20.38 13.01
CA ASN A 74 -9.06 -20.93 11.66
C ASN A 74 -7.58 -20.89 11.28
N PRO A 75 -6.90 -22.04 11.16
CA PRO A 75 -5.49 -22.13 10.80
C PRO A 75 -5.13 -21.45 9.47
N PHE A 76 -6.06 -21.38 8.52
CA PHE A 76 -5.85 -20.67 7.25
C PHE A 76 -5.42 -19.21 7.46
N PHE A 77 -6.05 -18.51 8.39
CA PHE A 77 -5.69 -17.13 8.67
C PHE A 77 -4.38 -16.99 9.46
N ASP A 78 -3.89 -18.06 10.10
CA ASP A 78 -2.55 -18.05 10.69
C ASP A 78 -1.49 -18.01 9.59
N GLU A 79 -1.62 -18.83 8.54
CA GLU A 79 -0.71 -18.82 7.39
C GLU A 79 -0.76 -17.46 6.65
N VAL A 80 -1.95 -16.88 6.48
CA VAL A 80 -2.11 -15.54 5.89
C VAL A 80 -1.39 -14.48 6.73
N MET A 81 -1.54 -14.53 8.05
CA MET A 81 -0.87 -13.61 8.96
C MET A 81 0.64 -13.76 8.94
N ASP A 82 1.14 -14.99 8.91
CA ASP A 82 2.59 -15.23 8.86
C ASP A 82 3.20 -14.67 7.57
N GLY A 83 2.54 -14.85 6.42
CA GLY A 83 2.95 -14.25 5.16
C GLY A 83 2.91 -12.70 5.20
N LEU A 84 1.88 -12.14 5.80
CA LEU A 84 1.76 -10.69 6.01
C LEU A 84 2.87 -10.17 6.93
N ARG A 85 3.11 -10.80 8.07
CA ARG A 85 4.16 -10.41 9.04
C ARG A 85 5.54 -10.42 8.40
N GLN A 86 5.87 -11.49 7.67
CA GLN A 86 7.15 -11.57 6.97
C GLN A 86 7.35 -10.38 6.02
N LYS A 87 6.32 -10.03 5.25
CA LYS A 87 6.41 -8.89 4.31
C LYS A 87 6.42 -7.54 5.01
N LEU A 88 5.66 -7.40 6.08
CA LEU A 88 5.61 -6.17 6.86
C LEU A 88 6.89 -5.92 7.65
N GLU A 89 7.60 -6.97 8.07
CA GLU A 89 8.92 -6.85 8.68
C GLU A 89 9.94 -6.25 7.70
N GLU A 90 9.92 -6.68 6.42
CA GLU A 90 10.71 -6.06 5.36
C GLU A 90 10.37 -4.57 5.17
N LEU A 91 9.12 -4.17 5.38
CA LEU A 91 8.64 -2.80 5.24
C LEU A 91 8.86 -1.94 6.50
N SER A 92 9.26 -2.54 7.62
CA SER A 92 9.50 -1.83 8.89
C SER A 92 10.57 -0.74 8.77
N ILE A 93 11.55 -0.94 7.87
CA ILE A 93 12.58 0.06 7.54
C ILE A 93 12.00 1.38 7.02
N TYR A 94 10.76 1.35 6.48
CA TYR A 94 10.04 2.54 6.01
C TYR A 94 9.20 3.20 7.10
N GLY A 95 9.36 2.79 8.37
CA GLY A 95 8.61 3.35 9.50
C GLY A 95 7.13 2.96 9.51
N CYS A 96 6.79 1.85 8.84
CA CYS A 96 5.46 1.30 8.84
C CYS A 96 5.26 0.40 10.06
N THR A 97 4.21 0.64 10.84
CA THR A 97 3.77 -0.21 11.93
C THR A 97 2.45 -0.87 11.58
N VAL A 98 2.21 -2.06 12.14
CA VAL A 98 1.02 -2.85 11.86
C VAL A 98 0.23 -3.04 13.13
N ILE A 99 -1.08 -2.86 13.02
CA ILE A 99 -2.05 -3.10 14.08
C ILE A 99 -2.92 -4.26 13.65
N GLU A 100 -2.68 -5.42 14.24
CA GLU A 100 -3.41 -6.65 13.93
C GLU A 100 -4.65 -6.77 14.80
N ARG A 101 -5.76 -7.17 14.18
CA ARG A 101 -7.01 -7.54 14.86
C ARG A 101 -7.54 -8.83 14.26
N ARG A 102 -7.90 -9.75 15.12
CA ARG A 102 -8.60 -10.98 14.73
C ARG A 102 -9.93 -11.06 15.50
N ILE A 103 -10.98 -11.30 14.77
CA ILE A 103 -12.34 -11.30 15.32
C ILE A 103 -13.08 -12.57 14.92
N SER A 104 -14.16 -12.86 15.60
CA SER A 104 -15.13 -13.87 15.17
C SER A 104 -15.80 -13.46 13.87
N PHE A 105 -16.35 -14.43 13.13
CA PHE A 105 -17.07 -14.17 11.89
C PHE A 105 -18.45 -13.55 12.20
N ASP A 106 -18.43 -12.26 12.50
CA ASP A 106 -19.61 -11.50 12.91
C ASP A 106 -19.54 -10.06 12.38
N LEU A 107 -20.65 -9.58 11.80
CA LEU A 107 -20.76 -8.27 11.19
C LEU A 107 -20.53 -7.13 12.19
N GLN A 108 -21.18 -7.21 13.37
CA GLN A 108 -21.10 -6.13 14.35
C GLN A 108 -19.68 -6.01 14.91
N SER A 109 -19.05 -7.14 15.21
CA SER A 109 -17.64 -7.18 15.64
C SER A 109 -16.73 -6.55 14.60
N GLN A 110 -16.98 -6.78 13.29
CA GLN A 110 -16.16 -6.20 12.24
C GLN A 110 -16.34 -4.69 12.14
N LEU A 111 -17.58 -4.21 12.14
CA LEU A 111 -17.87 -2.77 12.10
C LEU A 111 -17.26 -2.03 13.29
N GLN A 112 -17.43 -2.58 14.50
CA GLN A 112 -16.84 -2.01 15.71
C GLN A 112 -15.32 -1.97 15.64
N THR A 113 -14.68 -3.06 15.21
CA THR A 113 -13.21 -3.13 15.13
C THR A 113 -12.64 -2.18 14.08
N ILE A 114 -13.35 -1.95 12.96
CA ILE A 114 -12.96 -0.91 11.99
C ILE A 114 -12.99 0.46 12.67
N ASP A 115 -14.02 0.78 13.43
CA ASP A 115 -14.13 2.06 14.15
C ASP A 115 -13.03 2.22 15.22
N GLU A 116 -12.65 1.14 15.89
CA GLU A 116 -11.52 1.14 16.84
C GLU A 116 -10.19 1.41 16.11
N LEU A 117 -9.93 0.76 14.97
CA LEU A 117 -8.75 0.99 14.16
C LEU A 117 -8.67 2.43 13.64
N LEU A 118 -9.80 3.03 13.28
CA LEU A 118 -9.86 4.45 12.90
C LEU A 118 -9.44 5.38 14.04
N LYS A 119 -9.83 5.08 15.29
CA LYS A 119 -9.38 5.84 16.47
C LYS A 119 -7.88 5.71 16.72
N GLU A 120 -7.26 4.64 16.23
CA GLU A 120 -5.82 4.43 16.29
C GLU A 120 -5.06 5.17 15.16
N GLU A 121 -5.79 5.94 14.33
CA GLU A 121 -5.24 6.76 13.25
C GLU A 121 -4.49 5.93 12.20
N ILE A 122 -5.10 4.86 11.71
CA ILE A 122 -4.53 4.06 10.63
C ILE A 122 -4.49 4.84 9.31
N HIS A 123 -3.52 4.51 8.47
CA HIS A 123 -3.30 5.12 7.15
C HIS A 123 -3.70 4.20 5.99
N GLY A 124 -4.04 2.97 6.29
CA GLY A 124 -4.53 1.97 5.36
C GLY A 124 -5.09 0.77 6.10
N LEU A 125 -5.96 0.00 5.45
CA LEU A 125 -6.59 -1.18 6.02
C LEU A 125 -6.45 -2.38 5.09
N ILE A 126 -6.02 -3.51 5.62
CA ILE A 126 -6.12 -4.83 4.99
C ILE A 126 -7.26 -5.57 5.69
N LEU A 127 -8.25 -5.98 4.93
CA LEU A 127 -9.52 -6.48 5.45
C LEU A 127 -9.94 -7.77 4.76
N SER A 128 -10.27 -8.82 5.52
CA SER A 128 -11.11 -9.91 5.02
C SER A 128 -12.57 -9.53 5.32
N PRO A 129 -13.35 -9.04 4.33
CA PRO A 129 -14.65 -8.44 4.61
C PRO A 129 -15.73 -9.47 4.89
N TYR A 130 -16.61 -9.15 5.83
CA TYR A 130 -17.92 -9.76 5.91
C TYR A 130 -18.75 -9.27 4.72
N ASN A 131 -19.41 -10.19 4.00
CA ASN A 131 -20.15 -9.83 2.78
C ASN A 131 -21.51 -9.19 3.14
N ASP A 132 -21.48 -7.90 3.42
CA ASP A 132 -22.64 -7.10 3.80
C ASP A 132 -22.52 -5.67 3.27
N PRO A 133 -23.63 -5.03 2.82
CA PRO A 133 -23.60 -3.63 2.36
C PRO A 133 -23.02 -2.64 3.37
N ALA A 134 -23.20 -2.87 4.67
CA ALA A 134 -22.64 -1.99 5.70
C ALA A 134 -21.10 -1.99 5.70
N ILE A 135 -20.47 -3.12 5.36
CA ILE A 135 -19.00 -3.18 5.19
C ILE A 135 -18.57 -2.47 3.91
N GLN A 136 -19.34 -2.60 2.82
CA GLN A 136 -19.08 -1.85 1.59
C GLN A 136 -19.11 -0.33 1.86
N GLU A 137 -20.16 0.16 2.51
CA GLU A 137 -20.28 1.57 2.89
C GLU A 137 -19.10 2.03 3.76
N LYS A 138 -18.65 1.17 4.68
CA LYS A 138 -17.51 1.47 5.53
C LYS A 138 -16.20 1.57 4.74
N ILE A 139 -15.97 0.70 3.76
CA ILE A 139 -14.81 0.76 2.86
C ILE A 139 -14.85 2.04 2.02
N ASP A 140 -16.03 2.41 1.52
CA ASP A 140 -16.20 3.62 0.73
C ASP A 140 -15.94 4.88 1.56
N LEU A 141 -16.40 4.90 2.80
CA LEU A 141 -16.13 5.99 3.75
C LEU A 141 -14.63 6.10 4.10
N LEU A 142 -13.94 4.96 4.27
CA LEU A 142 -12.49 4.93 4.49
C LEU A 142 -11.76 5.59 3.32
N TRP A 143 -12.11 5.24 2.09
CA TRP A 143 -11.55 5.84 0.88
C TRP A 143 -11.76 7.35 0.82
N GLU A 144 -12.96 7.83 1.13
CA GLU A 144 -13.29 9.26 1.16
C GLU A 144 -12.47 10.04 2.21
N ASN A 145 -12.07 9.37 3.28
CA ASN A 145 -11.18 9.91 4.31
C ASN A 145 -9.68 9.71 4.01
N GLY A 146 -9.33 9.25 2.81
CA GLY A 146 -7.94 9.06 2.40
C GLY A 146 -7.27 7.82 2.99
N ILE A 147 -8.06 6.84 3.46
CA ILE A 147 -7.59 5.57 4.02
C ILE A 147 -7.87 4.46 3.00
N PRO A 148 -6.90 4.06 2.17
CA PRO A 148 -7.08 3.00 1.19
C PRO A 148 -7.33 1.65 1.89
N CYS A 149 -8.22 0.85 1.29
CA CYS A 149 -8.52 -0.49 1.75
C CYS A 149 -8.14 -1.53 0.69
N ILE A 150 -7.51 -2.62 1.13
CA ILE A 150 -7.27 -3.82 0.34
C ILE A 150 -8.12 -4.94 0.94
N THR A 151 -8.90 -5.64 0.10
CA THR A 151 -9.64 -6.82 0.53
C THR A 151 -8.83 -8.08 0.27
N ILE A 152 -8.89 -9.04 1.17
CA ILE A 152 -8.22 -10.33 1.05
C ILE A 152 -9.17 -11.49 1.33
N ASN A 153 -8.93 -12.62 0.70
CA ASN A 153 -9.73 -13.85 0.78
C ASN A 153 -11.16 -13.70 0.26
N THR A 154 -11.95 -12.79 0.78
CA THR A 154 -13.29 -12.41 0.29
C THR A 154 -13.21 -11.06 -0.41
N ASP A 155 -13.86 -10.93 -1.56
CA ASP A 155 -13.88 -9.67 -2.30
C ASP A 155 -15.16 -8.86 -2.08
N MET A 156 -15.06 -7.55 -2.31
CA MET A 156 -16.18 -6.60 -2.41
C MET A 156 -16.00 -5.72 -3.64
N PRO A 157 -16.30 -6.24 -4.84
CA PRO A 157 -15.97 -5.58 -6.11
C PRO A 157 -16.67 -4.22 -6.29
N ASP A 158 -17.85 -4.05 -5.70
CA ASP A 158 -18.64 -2.82 -5.81
C ASP A 158 -18.20 -1.74 -4.82
N SER A 159 -17.22 -2.02 -3.96
CA SER A 159 -16.65 -1.05 -3.02
C SER A 159 -15.48 -0.26 -3.62
N LYS A 160 -15.13 0.86 -2.99
CA LYS A 160 -13.95 1.69 -3.35
C LYS A 160 -12.62 1.10 -2.84
N ARG A 161 -12.53 -0.21 -2.67
CA ARG A 161 -11.25 -0.88 -2.37
C ARG A 161 -10.24 -0.63 -3.51
N ILE A 162 -8.97 -0.54 -3.17
CA ILE A 162 -7.92 -0.31 -4.18
C ILE A 162 -7.41 -1.60 -4.83
N ALA A 163 -7.52 -2.73 -4.15
CA ALA A 163 -7.11 -4.04 -4.66
C ALA A 163 -7.81 -5.18 -3.91
N TYR A 164 -7.83 -6.35 -4.55
CA TYR A 164 -8.21 -7.62 -3.96
C TYR A 164 -7.08 -8.63 -4.09
N VAL A 165 -6.84 -9.39 -3.05
CA VAL A 165 -5.89 -10.50 -3.02
C VAL A 165 -6.60 -11.76 -2.55
N GLY A 166 -6.73 -12.72 -3.42
CA GLY A 166 -7.43 -13.99 -3.13
C GLY A 166 -7.50 -14.90 -4.34
N SER A 167 -8.24 -16.00 -4.20
CA SER A 167 -8.46 -16.95 -5.28
C SER A 167 -9.43 -16.39 -6.32
N ASP A 168 -9.15 -16.65 -7.58
CA ASP A 168 -10.07 -16.35 -8.68
C ASP A 168 -11.06 -17.53 -8.82
N TYR A 169 -12.27 -17.33 -8.34
CA TYR A 169 -13.35 -18.34 -8.42
C TYR A 169 -14.16 -18.26 -9.73
N HIS A 170 -13.77 -17.40 -10.69
CA HIS A 170 -14.47 -17.21 -11.95
C HIS A 170 -13.90 -18.05 -13.10
N LYS A 171 -13.13 -19.09 -12.79
CA LYS A 171 -12.63 -20.07 -13.78
C LYS A 171 -13.35 -21.38 -13.69
#